data_2a258eee58a0005b0039f293b1159003
#
_entry.id   2a258eee58a0005b0039f293b1159003
#
_cell.length_a   1.000
_cell.length_b   1.000
_cell.length_c   1.000
_cell.angle_alpha   90.00
_cell.angle_beta   90.00
_cell.angle_gamma   90.00
#
_symmetry.space_group_name_H-M   'P 1'
#
loop_
_entity.id
_entity.type
_entity.pdbx_description
1 polymer ?
#
loop_
_entity_poly.entity_id
_entity_poly.type
_entity_poly.pdbx_seq_one_letter_code
_entity_poly.pdbx_strand_id
1 'polypeptide(L)'
;MNKKISAAFIAAILIIPTTANAALKTEVNVSKPTVVVIDTGLDTSIPMFSGRIAQEVCILDWNTCPNGKNFMEGPGASVIPSKFINKNGFDHGTQMTSILLGNNSDINVVFIRIVGNTATGSRQIITELPIVNALNWAFNNKDKYNVQAVTMSQGNHNLFPGKDYCPKTVSTQNQIKRLISVGIPTFLPAGNGRDYKRIDWPACIDDSVSIGAATDYDEIPIWANVDVLKTDFYALGQWDATIPGNEIKSAVGSSVSVQIAAAKWLEIKKNKPSLSYSDIYDLMSKTSTVIANPTGLTGKLMNVTAALNG
;
A
#
# COMPACT_ATOMS: atom_id res chain seq x y z
N MET A 1 -17.18 -44.77 -77.67
CA MET A 1 -16.30 -44.97 -76.50
C MET A 1 -15.92 -43.63 -75.97
N ASN A 2 -16.66 -43.09 -74.93
CA ASN A 2 -16.44 -41.80 -74.34
C ASN A 2 -15.71 -42.00 -73.01
N LYS A 3 -14.43 -41.53 -72.92
CA LYS A 3 -13.69 -41.49 -71.69
C LYS A 3 -14.03 -40.18 -70.93
N LYS A 4 -14.66 -40.37 -69.78
CA LYS A 4 -14.85 -39.24 -68.81
C LYS A 4 -13.51 -39.00 -68.03
N ILE A 5 -12.96 -37.79 -68.10
CA ILE A 5 -11.86 -37.38 -67.31
C ILE A 5 -12.44 -36.74 -66.08
N SER A 6 -12.19 -37.31 -64.88
CA SER A 6 -12.55 -36.70 -63.57
C SER A 6 -11.41 -35.86 -63.14
N ALA A 7 -11.67 -34.59 -63.01
CA ALA A 7 -10.70 -33.62 -62.35
C ALA A 7 -10.91 -33.66 -60.82
N ALA A 8 -9.87 -34.04 -60.07
CA ALA A 8 -9.83 -33.96 -58.64
C ALA A 8 -9.35 -32.57 -58.23
N PHE A 9 -10.20 -31.80 -57.54
CA PHE A 9 -9.80 -30.55 -56.89
C PHE A 9 -9.14 -30.88 -55.56
N ILE A 10 -7.87 -30.59 -55.43
CA ILE A 10 -7.14 -30.61 -54.16
C ILE A 10 -7.29 -29.21 -53.52
N ALA A 11 -8.12 -29.13 -52.51
CA ALA A 11 -8.20 -27.91 -51.66
C ALA A 11 -7.00 -27.86 -50.74
N ALA A 12 -6.06 -26.93 -50.98
CA ALA A 12 -4.98 -26.65 -50.07
C ALA A 12 -5.52 -25.81 -48.89
N ILE A 13 -5.59 -26.41 -47.71
CA ILE A 13 -5.89 -25.70 -46.47
C ILE A 13 -4.63 -24.95 -46.04
N LEU A 14 -4.62 -23.63 -46.21
CA LEU A 14 -3.60 -22.74 -45.60
C LEU A 14 -3.84 -22.71 -44.08
N ILE A 15 -3.01 -23.42 -43.32
CA ILE A 15 -2.93 -23.27 -41.88
C ILE A 15 -2.10 -22.01 -41.63
N ILE A 16 -2.77 -20.89 -41.28
CA ILE A 16 -2.13 -19.68 -40.77
C ILE A 16 -1.79 -19.98 -39.32
N PRO A 17 -0.48 -19.96 -38.92
CA PRO A 17 -0.16 -20.07 -37.51
C PRO A 17 -0.62 -18.80 -36.83
N THR A 18 -1.65 -18.90 -36.00
CA THR A 18 -1.99 -17.87 -35.01
C THR A 18 -0.88 -17.86 -33.95
N THR A 19 0.11 -16.98 -34.12
CA THR A 19 1.02 -16.64 -33.02
C THR A 19 0.21 -15.95 -31.95
N ALA A 20 -0.25 -16.72 -30.97
CA ALA A 20 -0.74 -16.17 -29.72
C ALA A 20 0.44 -15.40 -29.10
N ASN A 21 0.38 -14.07 -29.13
CA ASN A 21 1.23 -13.21 -28.31
C ASN A 21 0.90 -13.51 -26.84
N ALA A 22 1.56 -14.54 -26.29
CA ALA A 22 1.64 -14.68 -24.84
C ALA A 22 2.45 -13.47 -24.36
N ALA A 23 1.76 -12.46 -23.81
CA ALA A 23 2.42 -11.39 -23.10
C ALA A 23 3.33 -12.07 -22.07
N LEU A 24 4.65 -11.91 -22.25
CA LEU A 24 5.64 -12.39 -21.29
C LEU A 24 5.30 -11.77 -19.94
N LYS A 25 4.74 -12.57 -19.02
CA LYS A 25 4.63 -12.14 -17.62
C LYS A 25 6.04 -11.92 -17.15
N THR A 26 6.40 -10.67 -16.94
CA THR A 26 7.70 -10.31 -16.37
C THR A 26 7.79 -10.97 -15.00
N GLU A 27 8.75 -11.87 -14.82
CA GLU A 27 8.96 -12.52 -13.53
C GLU A 27 9.36 -11.48 -12.48
N VAL A 28 8.78 -11.62 -11.29
CA VAL A 28 9.10 -10.74 -10.17
C VAL A 28 10.49 -11.07 -9.65
N ASN A 29 11.36 -10.07 -9.58
CA ASN A 29 12.68 -10.23 -8.97
C ASN A 29 12.54 -10.21 -7.44
N VAL A 30 12.45 -11.37 -6.81
CA VAL A 30 12.28 -11.54 -5.36
C VAL A 30 13.47 -11.05 -4.51
N SER A 31 14.61 -10.74 -5.11
CA SER A 31 15.75 -10.16 -4.38
C SER A 31 15.56 -8.67 -4.06
N LYS A 32 14.67 -7.98 -4.79
CA LYS A 32 14.35 -6.58 -4.50
C LYS A 32 13.63 -6.43 -3.15
N PRO A 33 13.88 -5.32 -2.42
CA PRO A 33 13.10 -5.01 -1.23
C PRO A 33 11.61 -4.97 -1.54
N THR A 34 10.81 -5.51 -0.65
CA THR A 34 9.35 -5.57 -0.81
C THR A 34 8.67 -4.75 0.27
N VAL A 35 7.66 -3.98 -0.11
CA VAL A 35 6.70 -3.36 0.80
C VAL A 35 5.42 -4.16 0.81
N VAL A 36 4.92 -4.51 2.00
CA VAL A 36 3.56 -5.03 2.15
C VAL A 36 2.60 -3.84 2.20
N VAL A 37 1.73 -3.73 1.21
CA VAL A 37 0.66 -2.71 1.15
C VAL A 37 -0.65 -3.35 1.60
N ILE A 38 -1.19 -2.86 2.72
CA ILE A 38 -2.46 -3.34 3.28
C ILE A 38 -3.53 -2.29 2.97
N ASP A 39 -4.52 -2.64 2.10
CA ASP A 39 -5.50 -1.66 1.62
C ASP A 39 -6.81 -2.31 1.10
N THR A 40 -7.57 -1.59 0.26
CA THR A 40 -8.91 -1.94 -0.22
C THR A 40 -8.92 -3.00 -1.30
N GLY A 41 -8.23 -2.76 -2.41
CA GLY A 41 -8.17 -3.65 -3.56
C GLY A 41 -7.17 -3.16 -4.59
N LEU A 42 -6.75 -4.04 -5.49
CA LEU A 42 -5.73 -3.74 -6.48
C LEU A 42 -6.22 -4.12 -7.88
N ASP A 43 -6.07 -3.21 -8.84
CA ASP A 43 -6.15 -3.50 -10.26
C ASP A 43 -4.76 -3.90 -10.77
N THR A 44 -4.48 -5.19 -10.79
CA THR A 44 -3.18 -5.72 -11.25
C THR A 44 -2.94 -5.60 -12.74
N SER A 45 -3.94 -5.16 -13.52
CA SER A 45 -3.82 -4.94 -14.97
C SER A 45 -3.05 -3.65 -15.32
N ILE A 46 -2.81 -2.78 -14.35
CA ILE A 46 -2.05 -1.53 -14.52
C ILE A 46 -0.61 -1.84 -14.99
N PRO A 47 -0.15 -1.30 -16.13
CA PRO A 47 1.15 -1.64 -16.71
C PRO A 47 2.35 -1.40 -15.78
N MET A 48 2.30 -0.34 -14.95
CA MET A 48 3.37 -0.03 -13.99
C MET A 48 3.54 -1.09 -12.90
N PHE A 49 2.55 -1.98 -12.69
CA PHE A 49 2.61 -3.07 -11.71
C PHE A 49 3.22 -4.36 -12.27
N SER A 50 3.41 -4.42 -13.61
CA SER A 50 3.95 -5.61 -14.26
C SER A 50 5.33 -5.97 -13.71
N GLY A 51 5.49 -7.23 -13.26
CA GLY A 51 6.74 -7.73 -12.67
C GLY A 51 7.09 -7.13 -11.29
N ARG A 52 6.14 -6.42 -10.65
CA ARG A 52 6.39 -5.74 -9.36
C ARG A 52 5.45 -6.18 -8.23
N ILE A 53 4.35 -6.86 -8.54
CA ILE A 53 3.46 -7.45 -7.53
C ILE A 53 3.95 -8.87 -7.23
N ALA A 54 4.67 -9.01 -6.12
CA ALA A 54 5.28 -10.27 -5.72
C ALA A 54 4.24 -11.28 -5.21
N GLN A 55 3.17 -10.80 -4.59
CA GLN A 55 2.07 -11.63 -4.11
C GLN A 55 0.80 -10.82 -3.92
N GLU A 56 -0.34 -11.45 -4.10
CA GLU A 56 -1.65 -10.95 -3.76
C GLU A 56 -2.25 -11.79 -2.63
N VAL A 57 -2.86 -11.13 -1.64
CA VAL A 57 -3.51 -11.76 -0.49
C VAL A 57 -4.84 -11.07 -0.22
N CYS A 58 -5.84 -11.82 0.19
CA CYS A 58 -7.12 -11.33 0.68
C CYS A 58 -7.35 -11.88 2.08
N ILE A 59 -7.58 -11.00 3.04
CA ILE A 59 -7.85 -11.33 4.46
C ILE A 59 -9.03 -10.48 4.92
N LEU A 60 -10.18 -11.08 5.11
CA LEU A 60 -11.42 -10.38 5.40
C LEU A 60 -12.14 -10.98 6.59
N ASP A 61 -12.98 -10.19 7.27
CA ASP A 61 -13.92 -10.68 8.28
C ASP A 61 -15.02 -11.56 7.66
N TRP A 62 -15.32 -11.34 6.38
CA TRP A 62 -16.44 -11.92 5.67
C TRP A 62 -15.96 -12.75 4.49
N ASN A 63 -16.73 -13.74 4.09
CA ASN A 63 -16.42 -14.63 2.96
C ASN A 63 -16.61 -13.94 1.60
N THR A 64 -15.93 -12.83 1.38
CA THR A 64 -16.02 -12.03 0.13
C THR A 64 -14.70 -11.88 -0.61
N CYS A 65 -13.69 -12.68 -0.28
CA CYS A 65 -12.55 -12.87 -1.19
C CYS A 65 -13.01 -13.52 -2.50
N PRO A 66 -12.25 -13.37 -3.60
CA PRO A 66 -12.65 -13.89 -4.92
C PRO A 66 -12.97 -15.39 -4.96
N ASN A 67 -12.43 -16.18 -4.06
CA ASN A 67 -12.72 -17.62 -3.90
C ASN A 67 -13.96 -17.92 -3.04
N GLY A 68 -14.72 -16.89 -2.61
CA GLY A 68 -15.89 -17.04 -1.75
C GLY A 68 -15.59 -17.36 -0.28
N LYS A 69 -14.33 -17.19 0.17
CA LYS A 69 -13.89 -17.38 1.55
C LYS A 69 -13.43 -16.06 2.18
N ASN A 70 -13.02 -16.08 3.43
CA ASN A 70 -12.42 -14.94 4.13
C ASN A 70 -10.89 -14.85 3.98
N PHE A 71 -10.27 -15.84 3.33
CA PHE A 71 -8.85 -15.87 3.01
C PHE A 71 -8.61 -16.41 1.61
N MET A 72 -7.73 -15.74 0.88
CA MET A 72 -7.20 -16.20 -0.41
C MET A 72 -5.77 -15.69 -0.58
N GLU A 73 -4.90 -16.51 -1.15
CA GLU A 73 -3.52 -16.15 -1.52
C GLU A 73 -3.26 -16.55 -2.97
N GLY A 74 -2.50 -15.73 -3.68
CA GLY A 74 -2.13 -15.95 -5.08
C GLY A 74 -2.77 -14.95 -6.04
N PRO A 75 -2.47 -15.07 -7.34
CA PRO A 75 -2.95 -14.16 -8.37
C PRO A 75 -4.48 -13.99 -8.35
N GLY A 76 -4.91 -12.72 -8.34
CA GLY A 76 -6.33 -12.37 -8.29
C GLY A 76 -6.93 -12.32 -6.87
N ALA A 77 -6.14 -12.58 -5.80
CA ALA A 77 -6.66 -12.53 -4.44
C ALA A 77 -7.08 -11.11 -4.02
N SER A 78 -6.40 -10.08 -4.52
CA SER A 78 -6.63 -8.69 -4.17
C SER A 78 -7.67 -7.97 -5.01
N VAL A 79 -8.22 -8.61 -6.05
CA VAL A 79 -9.14 -7.95 -6.98
C VAL A 79 -10.50 -7.67 -6.35
N ILE A 80 -11.10 -6.58 -6.82
CA ILE A 80 -12.50 -6.20 -6.55
C ILE A 80 -13.29 -6.42 -7.84
N PRO A 81 -14.55 -6.87 -7.79
CA PRO A 81 -15.37 -6.96 -8.98
C PRO A 81 -15.34 -5.66 -9.80
N SER A 82 -15.10 -5.74 -11.11
CA SER A 82 -14.86 -4.59 -12.00
C SER A 82 -15.93 -3.50 -11.91
N LYS A 83 -17.20 -3.90 -11.68
CA LYS A 83 -18.32 -2.95 -11.49
C LYS A 83 -18.20 -2.09 -10.22
N PHE A 84 -17.32 -2.42 -9.28
CA PHE A 84 -17.16 -1.74 -7.99
C PHE A 84 -15.79 -1.08 -7.83
N ILE A 85 -14.77 -1.48 -8.58
CA ILE A 85 -13.38 -1.10 -8.30
C ILE A 85 -13.14 0.42 -8.33
N ASN A 86 -13.90 1.17 -9.15
CA ASN A 86 -13.84 2.63 -9.21
C ASN A 86 -14.93 3.32 -8.36
N LYS A 87 -15.57 2.59 -7.44
CA LYS A 87 -16.66 3.11 -6.61
C LYS A 87 -16.32 2.97 -5.13
N ASN A 88 -16.92 3.84 -4.31
CA ASN A 88 -16.87 3.73 -2.86
C ASN A 88 -15.45 3.62 -2.28
N GLY A 89 -14.43 4.16 -2.99
CA GLY A 89 -13.03 4.16 -2.56
C GLY A 89 -12.33 2.80 -2.64
N PHE A 90 -12.84 1.84 -3.42
CA PHE A 90 -12.11 0.58 -3.65
C PHE A 90 -10.88 0.76 -4.56
N ASP A 91 -10.83 1.83 -5.35
CA ASP A 91 -9.67 2.26 -6.13
C ASP A 91 -8.49 2.72 -5.28
N HIS A 92 -8.71 2.97 -3.98
CA HIS A 92 -7.70 3.51 -3.07
C HIS A 92 -6.43 2.66 -3.00
N GLY A 93 -6.53 1.33 -2.90
CA GLY A 93 -5.35 0.47 -2.87
C GLY A 93 -4.53 0.52 -4.16
N THR A 94 -5.19 0.65 -5.32
CA THR A 94 -4.51 0.87 -6.61
C THR A 94 -3.77 2.21 -6.61
N GLN A 95 -4.41 3.29 -6.13
CA GLN A 95 -3.79 4.61 -5.99
C GLN A 95 -2.55 4.55 -5.09
N MET A 96 -2.69 3.99 -3.89
CA MET A 96 -1.60 3.90 -2.91
C MET A 96 -0.42 3.08 -3.45
N THR A 97 -0.68 1.95 -4.10
CA THR A 97 0.36 1.14 -4.72
C THR A 97 1.07 1.90 -5.84
N SER A 98 0.35 2.65 -6.67
CA SER A 98 0.94 3.44 -7.75
C SER A 98 1.84 4.57 -7.22
N ILE A 99 1.42 5.24 -6.14
CA ILE A 99 2.22 6.28 -5.47
C ILE A 99 3.51 5.71 -4.90
N LEU A 100 3.42 4.59 -4.18
CA LEU A 100 4.58 3.91 -3.63
C LEU A 100 5.59 3.55 -4.72
N LEU A 101 5.12 2.88 -5.79
CA LEU A 101 5.96 2.42 -6.89
C LEU A 101 6.47 3.56 -7.78
N GLY A 102 5.75 4.67 -7.87
CA GLY A 102 6.16 5.89 -8.55
C GLY A 102 7.29 6.63 -7.81
N ASN A 103 7.30 6.55 -6.47
CA ASN A 103 8.33 7.17 -5.62
C ASN A 103 9.56 6.28 -5.37
N ASN A 104 9.48 4.97 -5.67
CA ASN A 104 10.64 4.08 -5.62
C ASN A 104 10.50 2.96 -6.67
N SER A 105 11.35 3.02 -7.70
CA SER A 105 11.33 2.05 -8.81
C SER A 105 11.99 0.71 -8.48
N ASP A 106 12.75 0.62 -7.40
CA ASP A 106 13.58 -0.53 -7.06
C ASP A 106 12.96 -1.47 -6.02
N ILE A 107 11.67 -1.36 -5.78
CA ILE A 107 10.94 -2.20 -4.81
C ILE A 107 9.87 -3.05 -5.47
N ASN A 108 9.50 -4.12 -4.81
CA ASN A 108 8.31 -4.92 -5.08
C ASN A 108 7.19 -4.61 -4.09
N VAL A 109 6.01 -5.10 -4.39
CA VAL A 109 4.83 -5.01 -3.52
C VAL A 109 4.27 -6.40 -3.28
N VAL A 110 3.98 -6.73 -2.03
CA VAL A 110 2.96 -7.69 -1.65
C VAL A 110 1.71 -6.91 -1.31
N PHE A 111 0.59 -7.18 -1.95
CA PHE A 111 -0.66 -6.49 -1.68
C PHE A 111 -1.60 -7.35 -0.85
N ILE A 112 -2.05 -6.84 0.29
CA ILE A 112 -3.02 -7.50 1.17
C ILE A 112 -4.31 -6.70 1.21
N ARG A 113 -5.36 -7.25 0.62
CA ARG A 113 -6.71 -6.70 0.69
C ARG A 113 -7.35 -7.03 2.03
N ILE A 114 -7.78 -5.99 2.78
CA ILE A 114 -8.48 -6.14 4.07
C ILE A 114 -9.89 -5.54 4.07
N VAL A 115 -10.33 -4.95 2.95
CA VAL A 115 -11.67 -4.34 2.83
C VAL A 115 -12.56 -5.20 1.95
N GLY A 116 -13.59 -5.76 2.56
CA GLY A 116 -14.62 -6.53 1.87
C GLY A 116 -15.66 -5.64 1.18
N ASN A 117 -16.42 -6.21 0.26
CA ASN A 117 -17.53 -5.57 -0.42
C ASN A 117 -18.85 -6.30 -0.17
N THR A 118 -19.93 -5.56 0.00
CA THR A 118 -21.29 -6.12 0.00
C THR A 118 -21.73 -6.49 -1.43
N ALA A 119 -22.83 -7.20 -1.56
CA ALA A 119 -23.43 -7.52 -2.87
C ALA A 119 -23.78 -6.26 -3.69
N THR A 120 -24.07 -5.14 -3.03
CA THR A 120 -24.36 -3.84 -3.63
C THR A 120 -23.13 -2.98 -3.90
N GLY A 121 -21.93 -3.45 -3.49
CA GLY A 121 -20.66 -2.75 -3.69
C GLY A 121 -20.32 -1.71 -2.62
N SER A 122 -20.99 -1.71 -1.48
CA SER A 122 -20.56 -0.90 -0.32
C SER A 122 -19.35 -1.54 0.35
N ARG A 123 -18.48 -0.71 0.93
CA ARG A 123 -17.37 -1.19 1.76
C ARG A 123 -17.90 -1.85 3.03
N GLN A 124 -17.35 -2.98 3.40
CA GLN A 124 -17.57 -3.58 4.71
C GLN A 124 -16.71 -2.86 5.76
N ILE A 125 -17.22 -2.76 6.98
CA ILE A 125 -16.48 -2.19 8.09
C ILE A 125 -15.26 -3.08 8.36
N ILE A 126 -14.09 -2.46 8.49
CA ILE A 126 -12.86 -3.14 8.87
C ILE A 126 -12.85 -3.26 10.40
N THR A 127 -12.72 -4.48 10.91
CA THR A 127 -12.44 -4.72 12.32
C THR A 127 -10.94 -4.84 12.57
N GLU A 128 -10.53 -5.05 13.81
CA GLU A 128 -9.12 -5.28 14.15
C GLU A 128 -8.58 -6.60 13.57
N LEU A 129 -9.41 -7.63 13.44
CA LEU A 129 -8.95 -8.98 13.10
C LEU A 129 -8.26 -9.09 11.73
N PRO A 130 -8.79 -8.55 10.62
CA PRO A 130 -8.07 -8.53 9.34
C PRO A 130 -6.73 -7.81 9.42
N ILE A 131 -6.63 -6.73 10.21
CA ILE A 131 -5.38 -5.97 10.40
C ILE A 131 -4.34 -6.85 11.11
N VAL A 132 -4.70 -7.46 12.23
CA VAL A 132 -3.83 -8.38 12.99
C VAL A 132 -3.36 -9.54 12.10
N ASN A 133 -4.27 -10.13 11.33
CA ASN A 133 -3.94 -11.24 10.45
C ASN A 133 -3.05 -10.82 9.27
N ALA A 134 -3.24 -9.61 8.71
CA ALA A 134 -2.40 -9.07 7.65
C ALA A 134 -0.96 -8.78 8.14
N LEU A 135 -0.82 -8.17 9.31
CA LEU A 135 0.49 -7.93 9.94
C LEU A 135 1.19 -9.25 10.29
N ASN A 136 0.45 -10.23 10.82
CA ASN A 136 0.97 -11.57 11.10
C ASN A 136 1.40 -12.30 9.81
N TRP A 137 0.62 -12.17 8.73
CA TRP A 137 1.01 -12.72 7.42
C TRP A 137 2.31 -12.08 6.92
N ALA A 138 2.43 -10.76 7.01
CA ALA A 138 3.64 -10.03 6.63
C ALA A 138 4.88 -10.52 7.40
N PHE A 139 4.76 -10.69 8.73
CA PHE A 139 5.85 -11.21 9.57
C PHE A 139 6.25 -12.64 9.18
N ASN A 140 5.27 -13.54 9.00
CA ASN A 140 5.53 -14.95 8.71
C ASN A 140 6.13 -15.16 7.31
N ASN A 141 5.90 -14.25 6.38
CA ASN A 141 6.36 -14.34 4.99
C ASN A 141 7.51 -13.36 4.66
N LYS A 142 8.06 -12.66 5.68
CA LYS A 142 9.05 -11.60 5.47
C LYS A 142 10.30 -12.05 4.72
N ASP A 143 10.80 -13.24 5.04
CA ASP A 143 12.02 -13.77 4.42
C ASP A 143 11.74 -14.25 2.98
N LYS A 144 10.58 -14.87 2.75
CA LYS A 144 10.16 -15.37 1.44
C LYS A 144 10.06 -14.25 0.40
N TYR A 145 9.58 -13.07 0.81
CA TYR A 145 9.36 -11.95 -0.09
C TYR A 145 10.33 -10.78 0.14
N ASN A 146 11.35 -10.94 0.97
CA ASN A 146 12.29 -9.86 1.31
C ASN A 146 11.56 -8.59 1.78
N VAL A 147 10.63 -8.74 2.74
CA VAL A 147 9.82 -7.63 3.26
C VAL A 147 10.71 -6.68 4.07
N GLN A 148 10.69 -5.40 3.73
CA GLN A 148 11.49 -4.35 4.38
C GLN A 148 10.64 -3.26 5.03
N ALA A 149 9.36 -3.18 4.70
CA ALA A 149 8.40 -2.25 5.31
C ALA A 149 6.97 -2.77 5.13
N VAL A 150 6.07 -2.29 5.98
CA VAL A 150 4.62 -2.46 5.85
C VAL A 150 3.98 -1.07 5.77
N THR A 151 3.04 -0.88 4.86
CA THR A 151 2.17 0.30 4.81
C THR A 151 0.72 -0.11 4.95
N MET A 152 -0.06 0.65 5.70
CA MET A 152 -1.50 0.49 5.75
C MET A 152 -2.16 1.86 5.74
N SER A 153 -2.69 2.27 4.59
CA SER A 153 -3.37 3.56 4.44
C SER A 153 -4.86 3.47 4.83
N GLN A 154 -5.13 2.70 5.86
CA GLN A 154 -6.46 2.52 6.46
C GLN A 154 -6.38 2.87 7.94
N GLY A 155 -7.33 3.64 8.44
CA GLY A 155 -7.43 4.03 9.83
C GLY A 155 -8.84 4.48 10.15
N ASN A 156 -9.16 4.63 11.43
CA ASN A 156 -10.47 5.08 11.86
C ASN A 156 -10.38 5.90 13.13
N HIS A 157 -10.80 7.16 13.04
CA HIS A 157 -10.89 8.08 14.17
C HIS A 157 -11.96 7.67 15.21
N ASN A 158 -12.99 6.95 14.77
CA ASN A 158 -14.16 6.60 15.56
C ASN A 158 -14.33 5.09 15.80
N LEU A 159 -13.33 4.27 15.50
CA LEU A 159 -13.45 2.82 15.65
C LEU A 159 -13.73 2.43 17.11
N PHE A 160 -13.24 3.24 18.05
CA PHE A 160 -13.41 3.03 19.47
C PHE A 160 -14.03 4.30 20.11
N PRO A 161 -15.36 4.43 20.12
CA PRO A 161 -16.02 5.56 20.79
C PRO A 161 -15.81 5.45 22.30
N GLY A 162 -15.16 6.42 22.91
CA GLY A 162 -14.92 6.46 24.35
C GLY A 162 -13.83 7.45 24.77
N LYS A 163 -13.42 7.39 26.04
CA LYS A 163 -12.42 8.30 26.60
C LYS A 163 -10.99 8.02 26.10
N ASP A 164 -10.72 6.78 25.71
CA ASP A 164 -9.43 6.35 25.21
C ASP A 164 -9.49 6.27 23.68
N TYR A 165 -9.02 7.30 23.01
CA TYR A 165 -9.05 7.38 21.54
C TYR A 165 -8.00 6.48 20.88
N CYS A 166 -6.99 6.02 21.62
CA CYS A 166 -5.99 5.08 21.17
C CYS A 166 -6.04 3.84 22.09
N PRO A 167 -7.05 3.00 21.96
CA PRO A 167 -7.15 1.82 22.80
C PRO A 167 -5.90 0.96 22.58
N LYS A 168 -5.32 0.50 23.66
CA LYS A 168 -4.23 -0.46 23.65
C LYS A 168 -4.79 -1.81 23.18
N THR A 169 -5.00 -1.92 21.88
CA THR A 169 -5.35 -3.20 21.25
C THR A 169 -4.09 -4.06 21.25
N VAL A 170 -3.96 -4.87 22.27
CA VAL A 170 -2.76 -5.68 22.53
C VAL A 170 -2.36 -6.50 21.31
N SER A 171 -3.35 -6.97 20.54
CA SER A 171 -3.12 -7.81 19.37
C SER A 171 -2.44 -7.05 18.24
N THR A 172 -2.94 -5.88 17.83
CA THR A 172 -2.34 -5.06 16.77
C THR A 172 -0.96 -4.56 17.20
N GLN A 173 -0.83 -4.04 18.43
CA GLN A 173 0.44 -3.58 18.95
C GLN A 173 1.50 -4.69 18.98
N ASN A 174 1.13 -5.90 19.39
CA ASN A 174 2.07 -7.03 19.40
C ASN A 174 2.56 -7.40 18.01
N GLN A 175 1.71 -7.32 16.96
CA GLN A 175 2.17 -7.59 15.60
C GLN A 175 3.11 -6.50 15.09
N ILE A 176 2.81 -5.23 15.37
CA ILE A 176 3.71 -4.10 15.02
C ILE A 176 5.06 -4.26 15.73
N LYS A 177 5.08 -4.56 17.04
CA LYS A 177 6.32 -4.84 17.80
C LYS A 177 7.13 -5.99 17.21
N ARG A 178 6.48 -7.08 16.79
CA ARG A 178 7.15 -8.21 16.16
C ARG A 178 7.83 -7.81 14.85
N LEU A 179 7.20 -6.99 14.02
CA LEU A 179 7.78 -6.48 12.79
C LEU A 179 8.98 -5.58 13.07
N ILE A 180 8.86 -4.63 14.00
CA ILE A 180 9.98 -3.77 14.41
C ILE A 180 11.14 -4.57 14.98
N SER A 181 10.88 -5.62 15.77
CA SER A 181 11.95 -6.44 16.37
C SER A 181 12.86 -7.14 15.33
N VAL A 182 12.42 -7.20 14.08
CA VAL A 182 13.19 -7.70 12.93
C VAL A 182 13.53 -6.59 11.92
N GLY A 183 13.41 -5.31 12.32
CA GLY A 183 13.79 -4.16 11.52
C GLY A 183 12.78 -3.73 10.45
N ILE A 184 11.53 -4.20 10.52
CA ILE A 184 10.47 -3.90 9.55
C ILE A 184 9.50 -2.87 10.16
N PRO A 185 9.54 -1.57 9.75
CA PRO A 185 8.59 -0.56 10.20
C PRO A 185 7.19 -0.77 9.62
N THR A 186 6.18 -0.34 10.38
CA THR A 186 4.80 -0.26 9.93
C THR A 186 4.39 1.21 9.85
N PHE A 187 4.22 1.74 8.63
CA PHE A 187 3.83 3.12 8.36
C PHE A 187 2.31 3.27 8.32
N LEU A 188 1.78 4.20 9.10
CA LEU A 188 0.34 4.39 9.31
C LEU A 188 -0.04 5.88 9.18
N PRO A 189 -1.24 6.20 8.63
CA PRO A 189 -1.66 7.58 8.39
C PRO A 189 -2.18 8.23 9.67
N ALA A 190 -1.73 9.45 9.94
CA ALA A 190 -2.21 10.24 11.08
C ALA A 190 -3.71 10.61 10.97
N GLY A 191 -4.25 10.66 9.74
CA GLY A 191 -5.66 10.96 9.49
C GLY A 191 -5.90 12.34 8.89
N ASN A 192 -7.16 12.55 8.44
CA ASN A 192 -7.56 13.71 7.63
C ASN A 192 -8.80 14.41 8.23
N GLY A 193 -9.03 14.27 9.54
CA GLY A 193 -10.24 14.72 10.23
C GLY A 193 -10.14 16.13 10.83
N ARG A 194 -9.04 16.89 10.59
CA ARG A 194 -8.79 18.19 11.22
C ARG A 194 -8.82 18.14 12.75
N ASP A 195 -8.38 17.03 13.34
CA ASP A 195 -8.21 16.93 14.78
C ASP A 195 -6.79 17.37 15.16
N TYR A 196 -6.68 18.44 15.97
CA TYR A 196 -5.38 19.01 16.36
C TYR A 196 -4.90 18.52 17.74
N LYS A 197 -5.44 17.40 18.21
CA LYS A 197 -5.08 16.78 19.48
C LYS A 197 -4.87 15.27 19.38
N ARG A 198 -5.31 14.67 18.28
CA ARG A 198 -5.32 13.20 18.10
C ARG A 198 -5.04 12.81 16.67
N ILE A 199 -4.42 11.66 16.49
CA ILE A 199 -4.29 10.98 15.21
C ILE A 199 -5.14 9.71 15.19
N ASP A 200 -5.40 9.17 14.02
CA ASP A 200 -6.29 8.01 13.85
C ASP A 200 -5.65 6.73 14.44
N TRP A 201 -6.50 5.82 14.93
CA TRP A 201 -6.09 4.45 15.19
C TRP A 201 -5.92 3.70 13.85
N PRO A 202 -4.87 2.85 13.65
CA PRO A 202 -3.89 2.41 14.64
C PRO A 202 -2.59 3.26 14.66
N ALA A 203 -2.49 4.36 13.93
CA ALA A 203 -1.28 5.21 13.89
C ALA A 203 -0.89 5.80 15.27
N CYS A 204 -1.84 5.94 16.18
CA CYS A 204 -1.60 6.40 17.55
C CYS A 204 -0.90 5.36 18.45
N ILE A 205 -0.67 4.13 17.99
CA ILE A 205 0.07 3.08 18.71
C ILE A 205 1.57 3.44 18.70
N ASP A 206 2.20 3.48 19.88
CA ASP A 206 3.57 3.97 20.07
C ASP A 206 4.65 3.25 19.24
N ASP A 207 4.42 2.00 18.85
CA ASP A 207 5.38 1.20 18.09
C ASP A 207 5.19 1.31 16.57
N SER A 208 4.19 2.09 16.10
CA SER A 208 4.02 2.37 14.67
C SER A 208 4.89 3.55 14.23
N VAL A 209 5.06 3.73 12.92
CA VAL A 209 5.60 4.97 12.34
C VAL A 209 4.43 5.76 11.78
N SER A 210 3.98 6.75 12.56
CA SER A 210 2.82 7.57 12.22
C SER A 210 3.20 8.71 11.27
N ILE A 211 2.48 8.83 10.15
CA ILE A 211 2.80 9.78 9.08
C ILE A 211 1.66 10.80 8.90
N GLY A 212 1.97 12.07 9.14
CA GLY A 212 1.12 13.20 8.83
C GLY A 212 1.30 13.69 7.38
N ALA A 213 0.33 14.46 6.89
CA ALA A 213 0.40 15.07 5.56
C ALA A 213 1.04 16.46 5.60
N ALA A 214 1.91 16.74 4.61
CA ALA A 214 2.44 18.07 4.33
C ALA A 214 1.99 18.54 2.94
N THR A 215 1.98 19.84 2.72
CA THR A 215 1.81 20.47 1.41
C THR A 215 3.15 20.55 0.67
N ASP A 216 3.12 20.92 -0.59
CA ASP A 216 4.29 21.27 -1.41
C ASP A 216 4.97 22.59 -1.00
N TYR A 217 4.36 23.34 -0.09
CA TYR A 217 4.93 24.55 0.53
C TYR A 217 5.53 24.30 1.91
N ASP A 218 5.81 23.03 2.27
CA ASP A 218 6.34 22.63 3.57
C ASP A 218 5.47 23.09 4.77
N GLU A 219 4.15 22.97 4.61
CA GLU A 219 3.19 23.29 5.66
C GLU A 219 2.33 22.05 6.01
N ILE A 220 1.83 21.97 7.24
CA ILE A 220 0.82 20.99 7.61
C ILE A 220 -0.56 21.53 7.19
N PRO A 221 -1.28 20.86 6.27
CA PRO A 221 -2.55 21.36 5.77
C PRO A 221 -3.63 21.37 6.86
N ILE A 222 -4.56 22.32 6.75
CA ILE A 222 -5.64 22.55 7.74
C ILE A 222 -6.53 21.32 7.98
N TRP A 223 -6.63 20.42 7.01
CA TRP A 223 -7.45 19.21 7.11
C TRP A 223 -6.73 18.02 7.77
N ALA A 224 -5.41 18.10 7.97
CA ALA A 224 -4.64 17.02 8.57
C ALA A 224 -4.93 16.91 10.07
N ASN A 225 -4.92 15.67 10.59
CA ASN A 225 -4.83 15.44 12.01
C ASN A 225 -3.39 15.75 12.48
N VAL A 226 -3.28 16.33 13.66
CA VAL A 226 -1.99 16.71 14.28
C VAL A 226 -2.00 16.31 15.74
N ASP A 227 -1.09 15.45 16.12
CA ASP A 227 -0.71 15.22 17.51
C ASP A 227 0.82 15.35 17.59
N VAL A 228 1.30 16.43 18.22
CA VAL A 228 2.72 16.76 18.30
C VAL A 228 3.56 15.73 19.05
N LEU A 229 2.91 14.87 19.84
CA LEU A 229 3.55 13.81 20.62
C LEU A 229 3.49 12.44 19.95
N LYS A 230 2.55 12.26 19.00
CA LYS A 230 2.23 10.97 18.40
C LYS A 230 2.51 10.91 16.88
N THR A 231 2.59 12.06 16.20
CA THR A 231 2.96 12.09 14.79
C THR A 231 4.48 12.09 14.65
N ASP A 232 5.04 11.00 14.17
CA ASP A 232 6.50 10.84 14.05
C ASP A 232 7.08 11.73 12.97
N PHE A 233 6.50 11.64 11.76
CA PHE A 233 6.98 12.37 10.59
C PHE A 233 5.84 12.88 9.73
N TYR A 234 6.19 13.79 8.83
CA TYR A 234 5.33 14.28 7.76
C TYR A 234 5.98 14.00 6.42
N ALA A 235 5.16 13.73 5.42
CA ALA A 235 5.55 13.62 4.02
C ALA A 235 4.49 14.27 3.15
N LEU A 236 4.81 14.54 1.86
CA LEU A 236 3.87 15.17 0.92
C LEU A 236 2.54 14.42 0.91
N GLY A 237 1.45 15.15 1.12
CA GLY A 237 0.09 14.62 1.23
C GLY A 237 -0.74 14.72 -0.05
N GLN A 238 -0.11 15.04 -1.19
CA GLN A 238 -0.74 15.08 -2.50
C GLN A 238 0.18 14.51 -3.56
N TRP A 239 -0.36 13.66 -4.44
CA TRP A 239 0.39 13.05 -5.54
C TRP A 239 -0.55 12.58 -6.65
N ASP A 240 -0.07 12.56 -7.89
CA ASP A 240 -0.79 11.99 -9.01
C ASP A 240 -0.71 10.46 -8.97
N ALA A 241 -1.84 9.83 -8.72
CA ALA A 241 -1.99 8.39 -8.59
C ALA A 241 -2.59 7.78 -9.85
N THR A 242 -2.16 6.58 -10.20
CA THR A 242 -2.84 5.77 -11.20
C THR A 242 -4.05 5.07 -10.55
N ILE A 243 -5.21 5.20 -11.18
CA ILE A 243 -6.45 4.53 -10.76
C ILE A 243 -6.76 3.33 -11.66
N PRO A 244 -7.69 2.43 -11.26
CA PRO A 244 -8.14 1.34 -12.12
C PRO A 244 -8.57 1.83 -13.51
N GLY A 245 -8.13 1.12 -14.55
CA GLY A 245 -8.27 1.56 -15.94
C GLY A 245 -7.08 2.36 -16.45
N ASN A 246 -6.01 2.52 -15.66
CA ASN A 246 -4.77 3.21 -16.03
C ASN A 246 -4.93 4.72 -16.30
N GLU A 247 -5.92 5.34 -15.69
CA GLU A 247 -6.07 6.79 -15.69
C GLU A 247 -5.29 7.42 -14.54
N ILE A 248 -4.99 8.73 -14.64
CA ILE A 248 -4.30 9.49 -13.59
C ILE A 248 -5.29 10.36 -12.86
N LYS A 249 -5.19 10.38 -11.53
CA LYS A 249 -6.02 11.21 -10.65
C LYS A 249 -5.18 11.75 -9.50
N SER A 250 -5.35 13.02 -9.17
CA SER A 250 -4.72 13.58 -7.97
C SER A 250 -5.33 12.97 -6.71
N ALA A 251 -4.50 12.37 -5.89
CA ALA A 251 -4.85 11.82 -4.59
C ALA A 251 -4.34 12.76 -3.49
N VAL A 252 -5.17 12.97 -2.45
CA VAL A 252 -4.85 13.87 -1.33
C VAL A 252 -5.17 13.17 0.00
N GLY A 253 -4.26 13.26 0.96
CA GLY A 253 -4.45 12.71 2.30
C GLY A 253 -3.17 12.16 2.93
N SER A 254 -3.20 11.92 4.21
CA SER A 254 -2.11 11.23 4.95
C SER A 254 -1.86 9.81 4.43
N SER A 255 -2.83 9.19 3.75
CA SER A 255 -2.65 7.93 3.01
C SER A 255 -1.57 8.03 1.93
N VAL A 256 -1.51 9.17 1.20
CA VAL A 256 -0.46 9.48 0.22
C VAL A 256 0.89 9.59 0.90
N SER A 257 0.94 10.35 1.99
CA SER A 257 2.15 10.57 2.78
C SER A 257 2.78 9.27 3.29
N VAL A 258 1.98 8.30 3.70
CA VAL A 258 2.43 6.96 4.12
C VAL A 258 3.23 6.27 3.02
N GLN A 259 2.75 6.30 1.79
CA GLN A 259 3.40 5.62 0.67
C GLN A 259 4.72 6.31 0.29
N ILE A 260 4.73 7.64 0.29
CA ILE A 260 5.94 8.43 0.04
C ILE A 260 6.95 8.21 1.16
N ALA A 261 6.54 8.22 2.44
CA ALA A 261 7.42 7.97 3.57
C ALA A 261 8.07 6.58 3.50
N ALA A 262 7.32 5.54 3.20
CA ALA A 262 7.86 4.19 3.05
C ALA A 262 8.85 4.08 1.87
N ALA A 263 8.53 4.71 0.73
CA ALA A 263 9.45 4.78 -0.41
C ALA A 263 10.78 5.44 -0.04
N LYS A 264 10.71 6.55 0.70
CA LYS A 264 11.89 7.33 1.16
C LYS A 264 12.68 6.61 2.24
N TRP A 265 12.02 5.91 3.15
CA TRP A 265 12.68 5.02 4.11
C TRP A 265 13.54 3.97 3.41
N LEU A 266 12.98 3.30 2.40
CA LEU A 266 13.71 2.28 1.64
C LEU A 266 14.83 2.86 0.79
N GLU A 267 14.72 4.10 0.34
CA GLU A 267 15.82 4.83 -0.32
C GLU A 267 16.99 5.03 0.64
N ILE A 268 16.74 5.45 1.88
CA ILE A 268 17.77 5.57 2.92
C ILE A 268 18.37 4.18 3.23
N LYS A 269 17.54 3.16 3.45
CA LYS A 269 18.00 1.80 3.75
C LYS A 269 18.88 1.21 2.64
N LYS A 270 18.55 1.48 1.37
CA LYS A 270 19.35 1.05 0.21
C LYS A 270 20.73 1.71 0.21
N ASN A 271 20.81 3.01 0.51
CA ASN A 271 22.06 3.78 0.47
C ASN A 271 22.89 3.60 1.75
N LYS A 272 22.27 3.25 2.88
CA LYS A 272 22.91 3.01 4.17
C LYS A 272 22.48 1.64 4.73
N PRO A 273 22.87 0.52 4.08
CA PRO A 273 22.32 -0.82 4.37
C PRO A 273 22.71 -1.36 5.76
N SER A 274 23.78 -0.84 6.36
CA SER A 274 24.23 -1.24 7.69
C SER A 274 23.38 -0.64 8.83
N LEU A 275 22.61 0.43 8.56
CA LEU A 275 21.80 1.07 9.60
C LEU A 275 20.64 0.15 10.02
N SER A 276 20.45 0.06 11.34
CA SER A 276 19.29 -0.59 11.93
C SER A 276 18.02 0.27 11.74
N TYR A 277 16.86 -0.28 12.13
CA TYR A 277 15.60 0.48 12.17
C TYR A 277 15.75 1.76 13.02
N SER A 278 16.28 1.63 14.25
CA SER A 278 16.46 2.76 15.16
C SER A 278 17.43 3.80 14.59
N ASP A 279 18.52 3.38 13.95
CA ASP A 279 19.48 4.32 13.36
C ASP A 279 18.85 5.14 12.24
N ILE A 280 18.03 4.52 11.36
CA ILE A 280 17.34 5.24 10.30
C ILE A 280 16.28 6.17 10.89
N TYR A 281 15.51 5.73 11.89
CA TYR A 281 14.51 6.55 12.56
C TYR A 281 15.14 7.79 13.20
N ASP A 282 16.24 7.61 13.92
CA ASP A 282 16.99 8.70 14.56
C ASP A 282 17.61 9.65 13.52
N LEU A 283 18.16 9.10 12.45
CA LEU A 283 18.71 9.88 11.34
C LEU A 283 17.62 10.75 10.70
N MET A 284 16.48 10.17 10.37
CA MET A 284 15.33 10.90 9.84
C MET A 284 14.84 11.97 10.81
N SER A 285 14.76 11.65 12.11
CA SER A 285 14.33 12.62 13.14
C SER A 285 15.28 13.81 13.25
N LYS A 286 16.60 13.57 13.16
CA LYS A 286 17.64 14.61 13.25
C LYS A 286 17.73 15.49 12.00
N THR A 287 17.44 14.93 10.83
CA THR A 287 17.60 15.61 9.53
C THR A 287 16.30 16.21 9.00
N SER A 288 15.17 15.94 9.65
CA SER A 288 13.84 16.47 9.27
C SER A 288 13.79 17.99 9.36
N THR A 289 13.04 18.60 8.45
CA THR A 289 12.70 20.03 8.50
C THR A 289 11.49 20.24 9.41
N VAL A 290 11.54 21.28 10.27
CA VAL A 290 10.38 21.64 11.10
C VAL A 290 9.37 22.39 10.24
N ILE A 291 8.13 21.90 10.20
CA ILE A 291 7.01 22.54 9.54
C ILE A 291 5.88 22.82 10.54
N ALA A 292 4.92 23.67 10.18
CA ALA A 292 3.81 24.01 11.05
C ALA A 292 2.48 24.05 10.31
N ASN A 293 1.38 23.90 11.06
CA ASN A 293 0.04 24.19 10.57
C ASN A 293 -0.32 25.68 10.82
N PRO A 294 -1.42 26.19 10.26
CA PRO A 294 -1.86 27.57 10.47
C PRO A 294 -2.14 27.95 11.94
N THR A 295 -2.26 27.01 12.86
CA THR A 295 -2.46 27.26 14.30
C THR A 295 -1.15 27.21 15.09
N GLY A 296 0.00 26.99 14.44
CA GLY A 296 1.33 26.95 15.04
C GLY A 296 1.75 25.60 15.63
N LEU A 297 0.95 24.52 15.43
CA LEU A 297 1.40 23.17 15.80
C LEU A 297 2.45 22.70 14.80
N THR A 298 3.56 22.20 15.32
CA THR A 298 4.73 21.82 14.53
C THR A 298 4.85 20.31 14.31
N GLY A 299 5.59 19.93 13.25
CA GLY A 299 5.92 18.55 12.92
C GLY A 299 7.25 18.44 12.19
N LYS A 300 7.70 17.20 11.96
CA LYS A 300 8.98 16.86 11.34
C LYS A 300 8.74 16.39 9.90
N LEU A 301 8.95 17.24 8.90
CA LEU A 301 8.92 16.86 7.50
C LEU A 301 10.18 16.06 7.14
N MET A 302 10.01 14.86 6.58
CA MET A 302 11.12 14.00 6.16
C MET A 302 11.99 14.69 5.12
N ASN A 303 13.29 14.79 5.40
CA ASN A 303 14.29 15.33 4.48
C ASN A 303 15.32 14.25 4.11
N VAL A 304 15.02 13.50 3.05
CA VAL A 304 15.86 12.37 2.59
C VAL A 304 17.20 12.84 2.09
N THR A 305 17.26 13.98 1.41
CA THR A 305 18.54 14.54 0.92
C THR A 305 19.49 14.81 2.09
N ALA A 306 19.01 15.43 3.17
CA ALA A 306 19.80 15.64 4.36
C ALA A 306 20.18 14.33 5.05
N ALA A 307 19.28 13.34 5.12
CA ALA A 307 19.57 12.03 5.69
C ALA A 307 20.61 11.23 4.90
N LEU A 308 20.67 11.37 3.58
CA LEU A 308 21.67 10.69 2.75
C LEU A 308 23.05 11.34 2.84
N ASN A 309 23.11 12.65 3.08
CA ASN A 309 24.36 13.44 3.19
C ASN A 309 24.94 13.47 4.63
N GLY A 310 24.16 13.12 5.63
CA GLY A 310 24.58 12.99 7.03
C GLY A 310 24.95 11.56 7.38
#